data_bdddb962fcd7be0ea46c8ed48dbc5fa0
#
_entry.id   bdddb962fcd7be0ea46c8ed48dbc5fa0
#
_cell.length_a   1.000
_cell.length_b   1.000
_cell.length_c   1.000
_cell.angle_alpha   90.00
_cell.angle_beta   90.00
_cell.angle_gamma   90.00
#
_symmetry.space_group_name_H-M   'P 1'
#
loop_
_entity.id
_entity.type
_entity.pdbx_description
1 polymer ?
#
loop_
_entity_poly.entity_id
_entity_poly.type
_entity_poly.pdbx_seq_one_letter_code
_entity_poly.pdbx_strand_id
1 'polypeptide(L)'
;MQVKRLEERLQAELFHRSTSSVDLSAAGEGLLGYARRILSLNAEAVGRVRAHGTDGQVRLGVMDDYGTMIVPPLLKDFIASYPLIHVEMETGLTSTMTDRLGEAYDLVIAMHPEGRGEGELLRTEQAVWAASAAHRVEELDPLPVALYPQGCLFRSWAMQALDQANRPWRLAFVSHSLSAVEAIAAQGLAVTVVKSGTFPPTLRRLTARDGMPRLPRAEIRLHRAQNLSHAASLLADHLVATLRQPARRAAI
;
A
#
# COMPACT_ATOMS: atom_id res chain seq x y z
N MET A 1 20.32 21.76 9.48
CA MET A 1 21.08 22.04 10.71
C MET A 1 21.25 20.83 11.63
N GLN A 2 20.23 20.04 11.93
CA GLN A 2 20.36 18.88 12.86
C GLN A 2 21.18 17.71 12.29
N VAL A 3 21.02 17.37 11.02
CA VAL A 3 21.77 16.28 10.36
C VAL A 3 23.26 16.58 10.35
N LYS A 4 23.68 17.79 10.01
CA LYS A 4 25.09 18.18 10.00
C LYS A 4 25.74 18.05 11.40
N ARG A 5 25.00 18.42 12.45
CA ARG A 5 25.45 18.25 13.84
C ARG A 5 25.57 16.77 14.24
N LEU A 6 24.73 15.90 13.67
CA LEU A 6 24.85 14.46 13.88
C LEU A 6 26.06 13.89 13.15
N GLU A 7 26.30 14.29 11.90
CA GLU A 7 27.47 13.91 11.10
C GLU A 7 28.79 14.33 11.81
N GLU A 8 28.83 15.57 12.34
CA GLU A 8 29.97 16.07 13.12
C GLU A 8 30.23 15.23 14.38
N ARG A 9 29.18 14.83 15.12
CA ARG A 9 29.31 13.99 16.31
C ARG A 9 29.73 12.56 16.01
N LEU A 10 29.30 12.01 14.87
CA LEU A 10 29.63 10.65 14.42
C LEU A 10 30.96 10.60 13.65
N GLN A 11 31.55 11.76 13.33
CA GLN A 11 32.72 11.89 12.44
C GLN A 11 32.56 11.10 11.14
N ALA A 12 31.33 11.09 10.59
CA ALA A 12 30.99 10.37 9.39
C ALA A 12 29.91 11.15 8.60
N GLU A 13 30.07 11.23 7.29
CA GLU A 13 29.03 11.74 6.40
C GLU A 13 27.92 10.69 6.24
N LEU A 14 26.68 11.09 6.50
CA LEU A 14 25.51 10.21 6.37
C LEU A 14 24.81 10.37 5.03
N PHE A 15 25.06 11.49 4.33
CA PHE A 15 24.45 11.79 3.05
C PHE A 15 25.48 12.26 2.03
N HIS A 16 25.44 11.68 0.83
CA HIS A 16 26.06 12.25 -0.35
C HIS A 16 25.13 13.32 -0.92
N ARG A 17 25.60 14.56 -0.96
CA ARG A 17 24.84 15.71 -1.49
C ARG A 17 25.43 16.13 -2.83
N SER A 18 24.62 16.03 -3.88
CA SER A 18 24.92 16.64 -5.18
C SER A 18 23.96 17.82 -5.43
N THR A 19 24.20 18.58 -6.48
CA THR A 19 23.29 19.67 -6.90
C THR A 19 21.90 19.16 -7.32
N SER A 20 21.74 17.86 -7.59
CA SER A 20 20.52 17.25 -8.11
C SER A 20 19.93 16.13 -7.22
N SER A 21 20.69 15.61 -6.23
CA SER A 21 20.22 14.51 -5.37
C SER A 21 20.83 14.56 -3.97
N VAL A 22 20.11 13.95 -3.01
CA VAL A 22 20.60 13.67 -1.66
C VAL A 22 20.40 12.18 -1.44
N ASP A 23 21.50 11.44 -1.42
CA ASP A 23 21.53 9.99 -1.27
C ASP A 23 22.22 9.60 0.03
N LEU A 24 21.87 8.44 0.60
CA LEU A 24 22.56 7.95 1.80
C LEU A 24 23.98 7.48 1.46
N SER A 25 24.94 7.79 2.33
CA SER A 25 26.25 7.17 2.32
C SER A 25 26.19 5.74 2.90
N ALA A 26 27.26 4.96 2.78
CA ALA A 26 27.36 3.65 3.42
C ALA A 26 27.19 3.75 4.96
N ALA A 27 27.72 4.80 5.60
CA ALA A 27 27.50 5.07 7.00
C ALA A 27 26.04 5.45 7.30
N GLY A 28 25.40 6.20 6.40
CA GLY A 28 23.97 6.56 6.49
C GLY A 28 23.07 5.34 6.38
N GLU A 29 23.37 4.43 5.48
CA GLU A 29 22.63 3.16 5.35
C GLU A 29 22.78 2.28 6.59
N GLY A 30 24.00 2.14 7.12
CA GLY A 30 24.26 1.43 8.36
C GLY A 30 23.50 2.01 9.55
N LEU A 31 23.46 3.34 9.67
CA LEU A 31 22.77 4.04 10.77
C LEU A 31 21.25 4.00 10.64
N LEU A 32 20.69 3.93 9.43
CA LEU A 32 19.27 4.05 9.19
C LEU A 32 18.43 3.02 9.95
N GLY A 33 18.90 1.76 10.01
CA GLY A 33 18.23 0.69 10.76
C GLY A 33 18.18 1.00 12.26
N TYR A 34 19.28 1.46 12.83
CA TYR A 34 19.35 1.85 14.24
C TYR A 34 18.51 3.10 14.53
N ALA A 35 18.57 4.11 13.69
CA ALA A 35 17.76 5.33 13.84
C ALA A 35 16.26 5.00 13.89
N ARG A 36 15.77 4.11 13.01
CA ARG A 36 14.39 3.63 13.02
C ARG A 36 14.04 2.92 14.34
N ARG A 37 14.91 2.04 14.82
CA ARG A 37 14.70 1.35 16.11
C ARG A 37 14.66 2.31 17.29
N ILE A 38 15.55 3.30 17.33
CA ILE A 38 15.57 4.33 18.38
C ILE A 38 14.28 5.15 18.36
N LEU A 39 13.82 5.58 17.19
CA LEU A 39 12.56 6.31 17.03
C LEU A 39 11.35 5.47 17.42
N SER A 40 11.33 4.18 17.08
CA SER A 40 10.28 3.25 17.50
C SER A 40 10.28 3.06 19.02
N LEU A 41 11.42 2.84 19.64
CA LEU A 41 11.55 2.73 21.11
C LEU A 41 11.16 4.02 21.83
N ASN A 42 11.52 5.17 21.27
CA ASN A 42 11.09 6.45 21.83
C ASN A 42 9.57 6.62 21.73
N ALA A 43 8.97 6.29 20.58
CA ALA A 43 7.51 6.30 20.40
C ALA A 43 6.83 5.35 21.38
N GLU A 44 7.35 4.14 21.58
CA GLU A 44 6.87 3.18 22.57
C GLU A 44 6.94 3.74 23.98
N ALA A 45 8.07 4.31 24.39
CA ALA A 45 8.24 4.89 25.73
C ALA A 45 7.28 6.06 25.97
N VAL A 46 7.15 6.98 25.00
CA VAL A 46 6.20 8.10 25.06
C VAL A 46 4.76 7.57 25.06
N GLY A 47 4.46 6.55 24.23
CA GLY A 47 3.17 5.89 24.18
C GLY A 47 2.80 5.28 25.54
N ARG A 48 3.72 4.53 26.17
CA ARG A 48 3.49 3.95 27.51
C ARG A 48 3.23 5.00 28.60
N VAL A 49 3.92 6.12 28.55
CA VAL A 49 3.71 7.24 29.49
C VAL A 49 2.36 7.92 29.23
N ARG A 50 1.96 8.06 27.97
CA ARG A 50 0.67 8.66 27.56
C ARG A 50 -0.49 7.69 27.66
N ALA A 51 -0.24 6.37 27.50
CA ALA A 51 -1.25 5.32 27.50
C ALA A 51 -1.87 5.02 28.88
N HIS A 52 -1.47 5.76 29.94
CA HIS A 52 -2.16 5.68 31.23
C HIS A 52 -3.60 6.17 31.06
N GLY A 53 -4.48 5.27 30.58
CA GLY A 53 -5.92 5.52 30.43
C GLY A 53 -6.46 5.58 29.00
N THR A 54 -5.64 5.35 27.95
CA THR A 54 -6.18 5.28 26.58
C THR A 54 -6.40 3.83 26.19
N ASP A 55 -7.61 3.37 26.39
CA ASP A 55 -8.14 2.09 25.94
C ASP A 55 -9.18 2.31 24.83
N GLY A 56 -9.57 1.24 24.18
CA GLY A 56 -10.65 1.28 23.21
C GLY A 56 -10.52 0.23 22.11
N GLN A 57 -11.55 0.15 21.31
CA GLN A 57 -11.60 -0.69 20.12
C GLN A 57 -11.65 0.19 18.87
N VAL A 58 -10.95 -0.23 17.82
CA VAL A 58 -10.93 0.45 16.52
C VAL A 58 -11.17 -0.57 15.42
N ARG A 59 -12.17 -0.33 14.58
CA ARG A 59 -12.54 -1.17 13.45
C ARG A 59 -11.99 -0.55 12.17
N LEU A 60 -11.04 -1.25 11.54
CA LEU A 60 -10.30 -0.79 10.38
C LEU A 60 -10.63 -1.65 9.15
N GLY A 61 -11.22 -1.05 8.12
CA GLY A 61 -11.41 -1.68 6.81
C GLY A 61 -10.24 -1.35 5.87
N VAL A 62 -9.71 -2.34 5.15
CA VAL A 62 -8.59 -2.13 4.23
C VAL A 62 -8.71 -3.02 2.97
N MET A 63 -8.01 -2.64 1.90
CA MET A 63 -7.81 -3.50 0.74
C MET A 63 -6.94 -4.70 1.10
N ASP A 64 -7.15 -5.82 0.43
CA ASP A 64 -6.50 -7.10 0.72
C ASP A 64 -4.96 -7.01 0.69
N ASP A 65 -4.37 -6.41 -0.34
CA ASP A 65 -2.92 -6.22 -0.45
C ASP A 65 -2.33 -5.28 0.62
N TYR A 66 -3.08 -4.24 1.02
CA TYR A 66 -2.68 -3.36 2.13
C TYR A 66 -2.79 -4.08 3.47
N GLY A 67 -3.85 -4.87 3.66
CA GLY A 67 -4.05 -5.67 4.87
C GLY A 67 -3.03 -6.78 5.05
N THR A 68 -2.42 -7.27 3.97
CA THR A 68 -1.41 -8.33 4.03
C THR A 68 0.03 -7.80 4.05
N MET A 69 0.34 -6.70 3.35
CA MET A 69 1.72 -6.27 3.12
C MET A 69 2.08 -4.94 3.79
N ILE A 70 1.15 -4.00 3.89
CA ILE A 70 1.44 -2.61 4.27
C ILE A 70 1.02 -2.31 5.71
N VAL A 71 -0.20 -2.67 6.10
CA VAL A 71 -0.79 -2.29 7.39
C VAL A 71 -0.23 -3.10 8.57
N PRO A 72 0.03 -4.42 8.48
CA PRO A 72 0.48 -5.20 9.63
C PRO A 72 1.74 -4.67 10.33
N PRO A 73 2.84 -4.29 9.64
CA PRO A 73 3.99 -3.69 10.30
C PRO A 73 3.67 -2.37 10.99
N LEU A 74 2.72 -1.56 10.45
CA LEU A 74 2.30 -0.30 11.07
C LEU A 74 1.47 -0.55 12.33
N LEU A 75 0.58 -1.54 12.29
CA LEU A 75 -0.20 -1.95 13.48
C LEU A 75 0.71 -2.50 14.58
N LYS A 76 1.76 -3.24 14.23
CA LYS A 76 2.74 -3.71 15.21
C LYS A 76 3.35 -2.54 16.01
N ASP A 77 3.79 -1.48 15.30
CA ASP A 77 4.39 -0.31 15.93
C ASP A 77 3.35 0.50 16.73
N PHE A 78 2.11 0.57 16.23
CA PHE A 78 1.00 1.22 16.92
C PHE A 78 0.62 0.49 18.21
N ILE A 79 0.43 -0.83 18.17
CA ILE A 79 0.06 -1.66 19.34
C ILE A 79 1.18 -1.62 20.40
N ALA A 80 2.45 -1.60 19.98
CA ALA A 80 3.56 -1.43 20.92
C ALA A 80 3.49 -0.08 21.67
N SER A 81 2.98 0.96 21.00
CA SER A 81 2.81 2.31 21.59
C SER A 81 1.52 2.44 22.41
N TYR A 82 0.47 1.70 22.05
CA TYR A 82 -0.87 1.77 22.66
C TYR A 82 -1.43 0.37 22.95
N PRO A 83 -0.88 -0.35 23.95
CA PRO A 83 -1.19 -1.77 24.18
C PRO A 83 -2.62 -2.05 24.66
N LEU A 84 -3.37 -1.04 25.12
CA LEU A 84 -4.76 -1.15 25.55
C LEU A 84 -5.78 -0.85 24.44
N ILE A 85 -5.29 -0.47 23.24
CA ILE A 85 -6.16 -0.28 22.07
C ILE A 85 -6.22 -1.58 21.28
N HIS A 86 -7.42 -2.10 21.10
CA HIS A 86 -7.69 -3.28 20.28
C HIS A 86 -8.06 -2.83 18.86
N VAL A 87 -7.31 -3.30 17.87
CA VAL A 87 -7.59 -3.02 16.45
C VAL A 87 -8.15 -4.28 15.81
N GLU A 88 -9.39 -4.20 15.35
CA GLU A 88 -10.04 -5.20 14.53
C GLU A 88 -9.91 -4.78 13.06
N MET A 89 -9.19 -5.58 12.27
CA MET A 89 -8.94 -5.27 10.86
C MET A 89 -9.65 -6.28 9.96
N GLU A 90 -10.45 -5.75 9.03
CA GLU A 90 -11.13 -6.53 8.00
C GLU A 90 -10.57 -6.17 6.61
N THR A 91 -10.31 -7.19 5.78
CA THR A 91 -9.85 -6.98 4.40
C THR A 91 -10.96 -7.28 3.40
N GLY A 92 -11.01 -6.52 2.30
CA GLY A 92 -12.00 -6.76 1.25
C GLY A 92 -12.11 -5.64 0.21
N LEU A 93 -13.27 -5.60 -0.45
CA LEU A 93 -13.60 -4.56 -1.42
C LEU A 93 -13.99 -3.27 -0.69
N THR A 94 -13.09 -2.32 -0.65
CA THR A 94 -13.27 -1.07 0.11
C THR A 94 -14.32 -0.12 -0.44
N SER A 95 -14.78 -0.33 -1.69
CA SER A 95 -15.90 0.44 -2.25
C SER A 95 -17.22 0.28 -1.47
N THR A 96 -17.41 -0.86 -0.79
CA THR A 96 -18.59 -1.10 0.06
C THR A 96 -18.33 -0.82 1.54
N MET A 97 -17.07 -0.75 1.95
CA MET A 97 -16.70 -0.47 3.34
C MET A 97 -16.88 1.00 3.69
N THR A 98 -16.61 1.90 2.75
CA THR A 98 -16.79 3.35 2.96
C THR A 98 -18.22 3.73 3.25
N ASP A 99 -19.20 3.01 2.67
CA ASP A 99 -20.63 3.23 2.90
C ASP A 99 -21.07 2.86 4.34
N ARG A 100 -20.24 2.08 5.04
CA ARG A 100 -20.51 1.59 6.40
C ARG A 100 -19.64 2.27 7.47
N LEU A 101 -19.04 3.43 7.14
CA LEU A 101 -18.30 4.23 8.11
C LEU A 101 -19.21 4.74 9.22
N GLY A 102 -18.74 4.62 10.47
CA GLY A 102 -19.50 4.96 11.67
C GLY A 102 -20.45 3.84 12.13
N GLU A 103 -20.78 2.89 11.28
CA GLU A 103 -21.60 1.73 11.61
C GLU A 103 -20.74 0.49 11.85
N ALA A 104 -20.00 0.04 10.84
CA ALA A 104 -19.15 -1.15 10.90
C ALA A 104 -17.66 -0.81 11.03
N TYR A 105 -17.24 0.34 10.52
CA TYR A 105 -15.84 0.77 10.50
C TYR A 105 -15.70 2.17 11.09
N ASP A 106 -14.63 2.36 11.86
CA ASP A 106 -14.21 3.67 12.34
C ASP A 106 -13.29 4.34 11.32
N LEU A 107 -12.47 3.53 10.66
CA LEU A 107 -11.51 3.93 9.62
C LEU A 107 -11.57 2.98 8.43
N VAL A 108 -11.43 3.52 7.22
CA VAL A 108 -11.29 2.70 6.00
C VAL A 108 -10.15 3.25 5.15
N ILE A 109 -9.20 2.41 4.79
CA ILE A 109 -8.19 2.73 3.76
C ILE A 109 -8.74 2.22 2.43
N ALA A 110 -9.19 3.13 1.57
CA ALA A 110 -9.83 2.81 0.30
C ALA A 110 -9.04 3.31 -0.90
N MET A 111 -9.30 2.69 -2.05
CA MET A 111 -8.72 3.05 -3.33
C MET A 111 -9.75 3.77 -4.21
N HIS A 112 -9.33 4.90 -4.79
CA HIS A 112 -10.13 5.74 -5.67
C HIS A 112 -9.39 6.02 -6.98
N PRO A 113 -10.11 6.37 -8.06
CA PRO A 113 -9.48 6.97 -9.24
C PRO A 113 -8.77 8.27 -8.86
N GLU A 114 -7.62 8.54 -9.50
CA GLU A 114 -6.85 9.78 -9.27
C GLU A 114 -7.74 11.03 -9.44
N GLY A 115 -7.72 11.92 -8.46
CA GLY A 115 -8.49 13.17 -8.43
C GLY A 115 -9.99 13.03 -8.17
N ARG A 116 -10.51 11.84 -7.82
CA ARG A 116 -11.95 11.58 -7.64
C ARG A 116 -12.35 11.00 -6.29
N GLY A 117 -11.41 10.85 -5.36
CA GLY A 117 -11.69 10.27 -4.05
C GLY A 117 -12.02 11.31 -3.00
N GLU A 118 -12.92 10.96 -2.09
CA GLU A 118 -13.08 11.63 -0.79
C GLU A 118 -12.08 11.07 0.22
N GLY A 119 -12.00 11.68 1.40
CA GLY A 119 -11.07 11.27 2.45
C GLY A 119 -9.67 11.86 2.31
N GLU A 120 -8.80 11.53 3.25
CA GLU A 120 -7.45 12.05 3.35
C GLU A 120 -6.47 11.29 2.45
N LEU A 121 -5.81 11.97 1.53
CA LEU A 121 -4.85 11.34 0.62
C LEU A 121 -3.63 10.83 1.38
N LEU A 122 -3.37 9.52 1.29
CA LEU A 122 -2.20 8.87 1.85
C LEU A 122 -1.07 8.77 0.81
N ARG A 123 -1.38 8.25 -0.37
CA ARG A 123 -0.41 8.08 -1.47
C ARG A 123 -1.10 7.82 -2.80
N THR A 124 -0.35 7.96 -3.88
CA THR A 124 -0.79 7.59 -5.22
C THR A 124 -0.09 6.32 -5.68
N GLU A 125 -0.84 5.41 -6.29
CA GLU A 125 -0.37 4.13 -6.80
C GLU A 125 -0.62 4.02 -8.30
N GLN A 126 0.35 3.47 -9.03
CA GLN A 126 0.18 3.13 -10.44
C GLN A 126 -0.39 1.72 -10.54
N ALA A 127 -1.52 1.55 -11.25
CA ALA A 127 -1.97 0.24 -11.68
C ALA A 127 -1.03 -0.30 -12.77
N VAL A 128 -0.59 -1.54 -12.64
CA VAL A 128 0.34 -2.17 -13.59
C VAL A 128 -0.11 -3.58 -13.94
N TRP A 129 0.06 -3.95 -15.20
CA TRP A 129 -0.13 -5.32 -15.64
C TRP A 129 1.00 -6.21 -15.11
N ALA A 130 0.64 -7.42 -14.72
CA ALA A 130 1.56 -8.40 -14.17
C ALA A 130 1.28 -9.79 -14.73
N ALA A 131 2.35 -10.54 -14.99
CA ALA A 131 2.28 -11.92 -15.46
C ALA A 131 3.44 -12.74 -14.89
N SER A 132 3.43 -14.03 -15.18
CA SER A 132 4.52 -14.95 -14.85
C SER A 132 5.86 -14.45 -15.38
N ALA A 133 6.92 -14.62 -14.60
CA ALA A 133 8.27 -14.39 -15.07
C ALA A 133 8.77 -15.50 -16.04
N ALA A 134 8.19 -16.71 -15.92
CA ALA A 134 8.60 -17.90 -16.68
C ALA A 134 7.78 -18.15 -17.95
N HIS A 135 6.58 -17.58 -18.07
CA HIS A 135 5.65 -17.85 -19.17
C HIS A 135 5.26 -16.58 -19.90
N ARG A 136 4.97 -16.71 -21.20
CA ARG A 136 4.55 -15.60 -22.09
C ARG A 136 3.04 -15.61 -22.34
N VAL A 137 2.27 -15.66 -21.26
CA VAL A 137 0.81 -15.73 -21.32
C VAL A 137 0.19 -14.49 -22.00
N GLU A 138 0.88 -13.38 -22.00
CA GLU A 138 0.47 -12.14 -22.68
C GLU A 138 0.50 -12.26 -24.21
N GLU A 139 1.12 -13.27 -24.77
CA GLU A 139 1.17 -13.52 -26.22
C GLU A 139 -0.06 -14.31 -26.71
N LEU A 140 -0.88 -14.84 -25.80
CA LEU A 140 -2.07 -15.61 -26.14
C LEU A 140 -3.21 -14.71 -26.66
N ASP A 141 -3.95 -15.23 -27.62
CA ASP A 141 -5.14 -14.61 -28.20
C ASP A 141 -6.31 -15.61 -28.19
N PRO A 142 -7.45 -15.33 -27.52
CA PRO A 142 -7.70 -14.18 -26.65
C PRO A 142 -6.85 -14.20 -25.36
N LEU A 143 -6.43 -13.01 -24.90
CA LEU A 143 -5.65 -12.83 -23.68
C LEU A 143 -6.43 -13.34 -22.45
N PRO A 144 -5.92 -14.35 -21.72
CA PRO A 144 -6.56 -14.76 -20.47
C PRO A 144 -6.24 -13.77 -19.34
N VAL A 145 -7.28 -13.30 -18.63
CA VAL A 145 -7.11 -12.39 -17.49
C VAL A 145 -7.65 -13.00 -16.20
N ALA A 146 -6.90 -12.83 -15.11
CA ALA A 146 -7.30 -13.17 -13.74
C ALA A 146 -7.54 -11.87 -12.98
N LEU A 147 -8.77 -11.64 -12.54
CA LEU A 147 -9.19 -10.38 -11.96
C LEU A 147 -10.01 -10.61 -10.68
N TYR A 148 -10.13 -9.54 -9.90
CA TYR A 148 -11.04 -9.48 -8.77
C TYR A 148 -12.51 -9.46 -9.23
N PRO A 149 -13.48 -9.67 -8.32
CA PRO A 149 -14.90 -9.64 -8.65
C PRO A 149 -15.37 -8.23 -9.06
N GLN A 150 -16.64 -8.12 -9.40
CA GLN A 150 -17.30 -6.85 -9.70
C GLN A 150 -17.17 -5.90 -8.49
N GLY A 151 -17.06 -4.60 -8.76
CA GLY A 151 -16.79 -3.57 -7.75
C GLY A 151 -15.30 -3.28 -7.55
N CYS A 152 -14.39 -4.12 -8.02
CA CYS A 152 -12.97 -3.81 -8.03
C CYS A 152 -12.62 -2.81 -9.12
N LEU A 153 -11.99 -1.71 -8.73
CA LEU A 153 -11.57 -0.64 -9.64
C LEU A 153 -10.59 -1.14 -10.71
N PHE A 154 -9.63 -1.99 -10.32
CA PHE A 154 -8.65 -2.55 -11.26
C PHE A 154 -9.27 -3.48 -12.28
N ARG A 155 -10.31 -4.23 -11.91
CA ARG A 155 -11.07 -5.02 -12.88
C ARG A 155 -11.70 -4.14 -13.95
N SER A 156 -12.39 -3.08 -13.54
CA SER A 156 -13.03 -2.15 -14.47
C SER A 156 -12.02 -1.51 -15.41
N TRP A 157 -10.86 -1.07 -14.89
CA TRP A 157 -9.81 -0.47 -15.68
C TRP A 157 -9.14 -1.45 -16.65
N ALA A 158 -8.92 -2.69 -16.20
CA ALA A 158 -8.34 -3.74 -17.04
C ALA A 158 -9.23 -4.01 -18.25
N MET A 159 -10.51 -4.25 -18.01
CA MET A 159 -11.49 -4.53 -19.08
C MET A 159 -11.60 -3.33 -20.03
N GLN A 160 -11.79 -2.12 -19.51
CA GLN A 160 -11.90 -0.92 -20.32
C GLN A 160 -10.64 -0.66 -21.17
N ALA A 161 -9.44 -0.86 -20.60
CA ALA A 161 -8.19 -0.63 -21.33
C ALA A 161 -8.00 -1.65 -22.47
N LEU A 162 -8.33 -2.91 -22.26
CA LEU A 162 -8.26 -3.96 -23.29
C LEU A 162 -9.28 -3.72 -24.40
N ASP A 163 -10.51 -3.36 -24.05
CA ASP A 163 -11.57 -3.04 -25.01
C ASP A 163 -11.20 -1.82 -25.88
N GLN A 164 -10.71 -0.76 -25.27
CA GLN A 164 -10.23 0.45 -25.98
C GLN A 164 -9.03 0.19 -26.90
N ALA A 165 -8.19 -0.77 -26.53
CA ALA A 165 -7.07 -1.21 -27.35
C ALA A 165 -7.48 -2.23 -28.44
N ASN A 166 -8.75 -2.59 -28.53
CA ASN A 166 -9.26 -3.67 -29.41
C ASN A 166 -8.47 -4.97 -29.24
N ARG A 167 -8.01 -5.27 -28.03
CA ARG A 167 -7.27 -6.48 -27.74
C ARG A 167 -8.22 -7.57 -27.28
N PRO A 168 -8.36 -8.69 -28.00
CA PRO A 168 -9.22 -9.78 -27.60
C PRO A 168 -8.79 -10.35 -26.25
N TRP A 169 -9.72 -10.50 -25.33
CA TRP A 169 -9.46 -11.04 -24.00
C TRP A 169 -10.59 -11.94 -23.51
N ARG A 170 -10.29 -12.78 -22.54
CA ARG A 170 -11.29 -13.60 -21.83
C ARG A 170 -11.03 -13.59 -20.34
N LEU A 171 -12.09 -13.57 -19.56
CA LEU A 171 -11.99 -13.74 -18.12
C LEU A 171 -11.71 -15.21 -17.83
N ALA A 172 -10.48 -15.51 -17.43
CA ALA A 172 -10.03 -16.87 -17.15
C ALA A 172 -10.22 -17.25 -15.68
N PHE A 173 -10.09 -16.27 -14.77
CA PHE A 173 -10.18 -16.51 -13.34
C PHE A 173 -10.73 -15.29 -12.59
N VAL A 174 -11.56 -15.53 -11.56
CA VAL A 174 -12.09 -14.52 -10.66
C VAL A 174 -11.94 -14.99 -9.22
N SER A 175 -11.35 -14.16 -8.37
CA SER A 175 -11.25 -14.45 -6.94
C SER A 175 -11.28 -13.19 -6.11
N HIS A 176 -11.83 -13.29 -4.90
CA HIS A 176 -11.69 -12.28 -3.84
C HIS A 176 -10.29 -12.33 -3.18
N SER A 177 -9.59 -13.44 -3.29
CA SER A 177 -8.28 -13.65 -2.68
C SER A 177 -7.17 -13.12 -3.57
N LEU A 178 -6.38 -12.19 -3.05
CA LEU A 178 -5.16 -11.68 -3.69
C LEU A 178 -4.19 -12.82 -4.02
N SER A 179 -3.92 -13.69 -3.06
CA SER A 179 -2.98 -14.79 -3.22
C SER A 179 -3.41 -15.79 -4.30
N ALA A 180 -4.71 -16.02 -4.47
CA ALA A 180 -5.22 -16.89 -5.53
C ALA A 180 -5.04 -16.26 -6.91
N VAL A 181 -5.31 -14.96 -7.07
CA VAL A 181 -5.08 -14.23 -8.33
C VAL A 181 -3.60 -14.21 -8.69
N GLU A 182 -2.73 -13.94 -7.70
CA GLU A 182 -1.29 -13.94 -7.90
C GLU A 182 -0.74 -15.33 -8.25
N ALA A 183 -1.22 -16.39 -7.59
CA ALA A 183 -0.81 -17.75 -7.87
C ALA A 183 -1.17 -18.17 -9.31
N ILE A 184 -2.36 -17.85 -9.79
CA ILE A 184 -2.80 -18.09 -11.16
C ILE A 184 -1.90 -17.35 -12.16
N ALA A 185 -1.59 -16.08 -11.88
CA ALA A 185 -0.70 -15.29 -12.73
C ALA A 185 0.74 -15.84 -12.72
N ALA A 186 1.27 -16.23 -11.57
CA ALA A 186 2.62 -16.79 -11.42
C ALA A 186 2.81 -18.12 -12.18
N GLN A 187 1.76 -18.93 -12.25
CA GLN A 187 1.75 -20.18 -13.03
C GLN A 187 1.58 -19.97 -14.56
N GLY A 188 1.49 -18.72 -15.02
CA GLY A 188 1.34 -18.42 -16.45
C GLY A 188 -0.03 -18.78 -17.02
N LEU A 189 -1.07 -18.83 -16.19
CA LEU A 189 -2.42 -19.16 -16.64
C LEU A 189 -3.22 -17.93 -17.08
N ALA A 190 -2.84 -16.75 -16.60
CA ALA A 190 -3.50 -15.48 -16.94
C ALA A 190 -2.58 -14.30 -16.62
N VAL A 191 -2.87 -13.12 -17.19
CA VAL A 191 -2.35 -11.83 -16.74
C VAL A 191 -3.27 -11.25 -15.67
N THR A 192 -2.72 -10.38 -14.82
CA THR A 192 -3.50 -9.67 -13.81
C THR A 192 -3.09 -8.20 -13.70
N VAL A 193 -3.81 -7.43 -12.86
CA VAL A 193 -3.48 -6.04 -12.53
C VAL A 193 -3.21 -5.92 -11.04
N VAL A 194 -2.08 -5.30 -10.70
CA VAL A 194 -1.63 -5.08 -9.33
C VAL A 194 -1.19 -3.62 -9.13
N LYS A 195 -0.98 -3.21 -7.88
CA LYS A 195 -0.39 -1.90 -7.57
C LYS A 195 1.14 -1.95 -7.69
N SER A 196 1.72 -0.84 -8.09
CA SER A 196 3.18 -0.71 -8.16
C SER A 196 3.87 -0.82 -6.79
N GLY A 197 3.21 -0.34 -5.74
CA GLY A 197 3.76 -0.33 -4.37
C GLY A 197 3.66 -1.66 -3.63
N THR A 198 2.78 -2.56 -4.07
CA THR A 198 2.61 -3.92 -3.55
C THR A 198 2.89 -4.98 -4.62
N PHE A 199 3.83 -4.68 -5.52
CA PHE A 199 4.12 -5.55 -6.66
C PHE A 199 4.71 -6.90 -6.20
N PRO A 200 4.08 -8.04 -6.56
CA PRO A 200 4.55 -9.36 -6.13
C PRO A 200 5.92 -9.71 -6.75
N PRO A 201 6.89 -10.19 -5.97
CA PRO A 201 8.22 -10.53 -6.48
C PRO A 201 8.23 -11.74 -7.43
N THR A 202 7.19 -12.55 -7.40
CA THR A 202 7.01 -13.75 -8.27
C THR A 202 6.52 -13.41 -9.67
N LEU A 203 6.08 -12.17 -9.89
CA LEU A 203 5.55 -11.70 -11.16
C LEU A 203 6.52 -10.73 -11.85
N ARG A 204 6.39 -10.58 -13.16
CA ARG A 204 7.03 -9.51 -13.93
C ARG A 204 6.01 -8.47 -14.39
N ARG A 205 6.46 -7.25 -14.50
CA ARG A 205 5.66 -6.14 -15.05
C ARG A 205 5.54 -6.29 -16.56
N LEU A 206 4.33 -6.07 -17.06
CA LEU A 206 4.06 -5.95 -18.48
C LEU A 206 3.88 -4.47 -18.85
N THR A 207 4.33 -4.13 -20.04
CA THR A 207 4.37 -2.74 -20.55
C THR A 207 3.79 -2.68 -21.96
N ALA A 208 3.83 -1.49 -22.57
CA ALA A 208 3.47 -1.33 -23.99
C ALA A 208 4.36 -2.18 -24.94
N ARG A 209 5.59 -2.53 -24.52
CA ARG A 209 6.47 -3.43 -25.30
C ARG A 209 5.94 -4.87 -25.32
N ASP A 210 5.19 -5.25 -24.31
CA ASP A 210 4.50 -6.55 -24.19
C ASP A 210 3.07 -6.48 -24.77
N GLY A 211 2.74 -5.41 -25.52
CA GLY A 211 1.43 -5.19 -26.11
C GLY A 211 0.32 -4.83 -25.11
N MET A 212 0.67 -4.40 -23.88
CA MET A 212 -0.34 -4.08 -22.88
C MET A 212 -0.71 -2.58 -22.89
N PRO A 213 -2.00 -2.24 -22.85
CA PRO A 213 -2.45 -0.86 -22.79
C PRO A 213 -2.10 -0.22 -21.46
N ARG A 214 -2.00 1.12 -21.44
CA ARG A 214 -1.76 1.86 -20.19
C ARG A 214 -2.96 1.76 -19.26
N LEU A 215 -2.67 1.66 -17.97
CA LEU A 215 -3.67 1.70 -16.90
C LEU A 215 -3.62 3.03 -16.16
N PRO A 216 -4.76 3.48 -15.60
CA PRO A 216 -4.84 4.69 -14.80
C PRO A 216 -4.05 4.61 -13.49
N ARG A 217 -3.96 5.75 -12.79
CA ARG A 217 -3.43 5.82 -11.42
C ARG A 217 -4.57 5.81 -10.43
N ALA A 218 -4.28 5.27 -9.26
CA ALA A 218 -5.18 5.24 -8.12
C ALA A 218 -4.66 6.10 -6.97
N GLU A 219 -5.56 6.66 -6.19
CA GLU A 219 -5.28 7.29 -4.91
C GLU A 219 -5.71 6.37 -3.78
N ILE A 220 -4.82 6.18 -2.83
CA ILE A 220 -5.11 5.49 -1.59
C ILE A 220 -5.43 6.55 -0.55
N ARG A 221 -6.64 6.49 -0.01
CA ARG A 221 -7.17 7.50 0.89
C ARG A 221 -7.66 6.88 2.18
N LEU A 222 -7.49 7.61 3.29
CA LEU A 222 -8.05 7.26 4.59
C LEU A 222 -9.40 7.97 4.75
N HIS A 223 -10.43 7.18 4.98
CA HIS A 223 -11.75 7.66 5.38
C HIS A 223 -11.90 7.50 6.88
N ARG A 224 -12.48 8.51 7.51
CA ARG A 224 -12.72 8.56 8.96
C ARG A 224 -14.22 8.68 9.21
N ALA A 225 -14.76 7.93 10.15
CA ALA A 225 -16.12 8.15 10.63
C ALA A 225 -16.26 9.56 11.23
N GLN A 226 -17.46 10.11 11.22
CA GLN A 226 -17.72 11.47 11.72
C GLN A 226 -17.40 11.63 13.21
N ASN A 227 -17.72 10.60 14.02
CA ASN A 227 -17.52 10.61 15.47
C ASN A 227 -16.46 9.57 15.85
N LEU A 228 -15.18 9.91 15.64
CA LEU A 228 -14.08 9.04 16.03
C LEU A 228 -13.88 9.05 17.54
N SER A 229 -13.63 7.86 18.08
CA SER A 229 -13.07 7.73 19.43
C SER A 229 -11.63 8.28 19.46
N HIS A 230 -11.13 8.57 20.65
CA HIS A 230 -9.74 8.97 20.82
C HIS A 230 -8.77 7.90 20.30
N ALA A 231 -9.06 6.62 20.58
CA ALA A 231 -8.29 5.49 20.08
C ALA A 231 -8.24 5.43 18.54
N ALA A 232 -9.38 5.62 17.87
CA ALA A 232 -9.46 5.64 16.42
C ALA A 232 -8.74 6.86 15.81
N SER A 233 -8.77 8.02 16.48
CA SER A 233 -8.02 9.20 16.07
C SER A 233 -6.52 8.97 16.13
N LEU A 234 -6.02 8.35 17.21
CA LEU A 234 -4.60 8.00 17.35
C LEU A 234 -4.13 7.04 16.26
N LEU A 235 -4.93 6.00 15.95
CA LEU A 235 -4.60 5.09 14.86
C LEU A 235 -4.60 5.80 13.51
N ALA A 236 -5.59 6.64 13.24
CA ALA A 236 -5.66 7.41 12.01
C ALA A 236 -4.43 8.30 11.82
N ASP A 237 -4.02 9.02 12.85
CA ASP A 237 -2.85 9.91 12.79
C ASP A 237 -1.54 9.12 12.61
N HIS A 238 -1.41 7.95 13.25
CA HIS A 238 -0.29 7.04 13.05
C HIS A 238 -0.21 6.54 11.60
N LEU A 239 -1.33 6.09 11.03
CA LEU A 239 -1.40 5.64 9.64
C LEU A 239 -1.07 6.76 8.66
N VAL A 240 -1.60 7.97 8.87
CA VAL A 240 -1.29 9.15 8.03
C VAL A 240 0.19 9.50 8.12
N ALA A 241 0.75 9.60 9.32
CA ALA A 241 2.15 9.96 9.52
C ALA A 241 3.11 8.99 8.83
N THR A 242 2.75 7.70 8.81
CA THR A 242 3.61 6.65 8.25
C THR A 242 3.41 6.45 6.74
N LEU A 243 2.16 6.45 6.26
CA LEU A 243 1.85 6.19 4.86
C LEU A 243 2.08 7.39 3.94
N ARG A 244 2.04 8.61 4.45
CA ARG A 244 2.37 9.83 3.70
C ARG A 244 3.87 9.99 3.39
N GLN A 245 4.74 9.18 3.95
CA GLN A 245 6.14 9.22 3.57
C GLN A 245 6.27 8.84 2.09
N PRO A 246 7.05 9.62 1.29
CA PRO A 246 7.23 9.31 -0.12
C PRO A 246 7.74 7.88 -0.23
N ALA A 247 7.03 7.06 -1.01
CA ALA A 247 7.48 5.72 -1.34
C ALA A 247 8.93 5.86 -1.86
N ARG A 248 9.89 5.24 -1.18
CA ARG A 248 11.26 5.15 -1.68
C ARG A 248 11.17 4.66 -3.12
N ARG A 249 11.65 5.45 -4.07
CA ARG A 249 11.91 4.94 -5.41
C ARG A 249 12.80 3.73 -5.21
N ALA A 250 12.27 2.55 -5.53
CA ALA A 250 13.11 1.39 -5.71
C ALA A 250 14.12 1.79 -6.79
N ALA A 251 15.39 1.86 -6.41
CA ALA A 251 16.46 1.98 -7.36
C ALA A 251 16.33 0.76 -8.31
N ILE A 252 16.20 1.08 -9.59
CA ILE A 252 16.21 0.12 -10.71
C ILE A 252 17.61 -0.40 -10.85
#